data_779b8d86443a8de3b2abc839ede20613
#
_entry.id   779b8d86443a8de3b2abc839ede20613
#
_cell.length_a   1.000
_cell.length_b   1.000
_cell.length_c   1.000
_cell.angle_alpha   90.00
_cell.angle_beta   90.00
_cell.angle_gamma   90.00
#
_symmetry.space_group_name_H-M   'P 1'
#
loop_
_entity.id
_entity.type
_entity.pdbx_description
1 polymer ?
#
loop_
_entity_poly.entity_id
_entity_poly.type
_entity_poly.pdbx_seq_one_letter_code
_entity_poly.pdbx_strand_id
1 'polypeptide(L)'
;MFEQEGCPGCLYMKRSILSRTDVQAFYRERFVNFSVDIHGAVPLRDFAGREVTEKGYAQALRVNATPTFVFFDLEGNEAARVVGPVKDAAEFLLLGEFVSSGAYRSTKFAEFKQSRLRKKQGGS
;
A
#
# COMPACT_ATOMS: atom_id res chain seq x y z
N MET A 1 -1.83 2.72 -4.53
CA MET A 1 -1.69 1.43 -5.26
C MET A 1 -1.31 1.70 -6.70
N PHE A 2 -0.24 1.08 -7.13
CA PHE A 2 0.16 1.11 -8.54
C PHE A 2 -0.43 -0.11 -9.23
N GLU A 3 -1.07 0.10 -10.36
CA GLU A 3 -1.81 -0.93 -11.08
C GLU A 3 -1.63 -0.78 -12.58
N GLN A 4 -2.13 -1.75 -13.33
CA GLN A 4 -2.19 -1.68 -14.80
C GLN A 4 -3.32 -2.57 -15.30
N GLU A 5 -3.76 -2.31 -16.51
CA GLU A 5 -4.76 -3.13 -17.18
C GLU A 5 -4.21 -4.53 -17.40
N GLY A 6 -5.07 -5.54 -17.27
CA GLY A 6 -4.68 -6.93 -17.45
C GLY A 6 -3.85 -7.52 -16.33
N CYS A 7 -3.88 -6.96 -15.15
CA CYS A 7 -3.12 -7.41 -14.00
C CYS A 7 -3.98 -8.32 -13.10
N PRO A 8 -3.73 -9.65 -13.07
CA PRO A 8 -4.54 -10.56 -12.23
C PRO A 8 -4.46 -10.25 -10.74
N GLY A 9 -3.28 -9.92 -10.24
CA GLY A 9 -3.08 -9.56 -8.84
C GLY A 9 -3.82 -8.28 -8.44
N CYS A 10 -3.89 -7.31 -9.37
CA CYS A 10 -4.67 -6.09 -9.15
C CYS A 10 -6.15 -6.40 -9.04
N LEU A 11 -6.64 -7.28 -9.91
CA LEU A 11 -8.03 -7.69 -9.91
C LEU A 11 -8.38 -8.43 -8.62
N TYR A 12 -7.50 -9.33 -8.18
CA TYR A 12 -7.65 -10.03 -6.91
C TYR A 12 -7.78 -9.05 -5.74
N MET A 13 -6.88 -8.08 -5.67
CA MET A 13 -6.92 -7.06 -4.60
C MET A 13 -8.24 -6.30 -4.61
N LYS A 14 -8.70 -5.87 -5.79
CA LYS A 14 -9.94 -5.10 -5.92
C LYS A 14 -11.17 -5.91 -5.51
N ARG A 15 -11.25 -7.16 -5.94
CA ARG A 15 -12.41 -8.01 -5.71
C ARG A 15 -12.46 -8.62 -4.33
N SER A 16 -11.31 -9.02 -3.78
CA SER A 16 -11.26 -9.84 -2.57
C SER A 16 -10.87 -9.09 -1.31
N ILE A 17 -10.17 -7.96 -1.45
CA ILE A 17 -9.64 -7.22 -0.31
C ILE A 17 -10.18 -5.78 -0.27
N LEU A 18 -9.96 -5.02 -1.33
CA LEU A 18 -10.33 -3.60 -1.37
C LEU A 18 -11.84 -3.36 -1.45
N SER A 19 -12.62 -4.38 -1.79
CA SER A 19 -14.08 -4.33 -1.78
C SER A 19 -14.69 -4.49 -0.39
N ARG A 20 -13.91 -4.93 0.59
CA ARG A 20 -14.41 -5.15 1.96
C ARG A 20 -14.64 -3.84 2.67
N THR A 21 -15.77 -3.73 3.36
CA THR A 21 -16.13 -2.50 4.07
C THR A 21 -15.19 -2.19 5.23
N ASP A 22 -14.69 -3.22 5.93
CA ASP A 22 -13.76 -3.04 7.04
C ASP A 22 -12.39 -2.51 6.56
N VAL A 23 -11.91 -3.00 5.43
CA VAL A 23 -10.67 -2.52 4.81
C VAL A 23 -10.83 -1.08 4.35
N GLN A 24 -11.93 -0.77 3.68
CA GLN A 24 -12.20 0.59 3.20
C GLN A 24 -12.29 1.59 4.35
N ALA A 25 -13.00 1.25 5.41
CA ALA A 25 -13.13 2.11 6.58
C ALA A 25 -11.78 2.37 7.24
N PHE A 26 -10.99 1.33 7.44
CA PHE A 26 -9.66 1.44 8.04
C PHE A 26 -8.76 2.38 7.24
N TYR A 27 -8.66 2.16 5.93
CA TYR A 27 -7.75 2.92 5.07
C TYR A 27 -8.21 4.36 4.84
N ARG A 28 -9.53 4.61 4.75
CA ARG A 28 -10.05 5.98 4.65
C ARG A 28 -9.74 6.82 5.88
N GLU A 29 -9.81 6.20 7.04
CA GLU A 29 -9.59 6.89 8.31
C GLU A 29 -8.14 7.28 8.51
N ARG A 30 -7.22 6.48 7.99
CA ARG A 30 -5.78 6.60 8.30
C ARG A 30 -4.92 7.12 7.16
N PHE A 31 -5.40 7.02 5.93
CA PHE A 31 -4.61 7.37 4.74
C PHE A 31 -5.42 8.16 3.74
N VAL A 32 -4.72 8.97 2.97
CA VAL A 32 -5.23 9.47 1.69
C VAL A 32 -4.80 8.45 0.64
N ASN A 33 -5.76 7.89 -0.09
CA ASN A 33 -5.53 6.73 -0.94
C ASN A 33 -5.65 7.11 -2.41
N PHE A 34 -4.66 6.69 -3.20
CA PHE A 34 -4.64 6.95 -4.63
C PHE A 34 -4.37 5.67 -5.40
N SER A 35 -4.91 5.61 -6.62
CA SER A 35 -4.62 4.57 -7.58
C SER A 35 -3.87 5.19 -8.76
N VAL A 36 -2.77 4.57 -9.18
CA VAL A 36 -1.91 5.08 -10.26
C VAL A 36 -1.70 3.97 -11.27
N ASP A 37 -2.02 4.25 -12.53
CA ASP A 37 -1.75 3.35 -13.66
C ASP A 37 -0.30 3.55 -14.09
N ILE A 38 0.51 2.49 -14.05
CA ILE A 38 1.94 2.62 -14.39
C ILE A 38 2.20 2.95 -15.86
N HIS A 39 1.19 2.82 -16.71
CA HIS A 39 1.25 3.21 -18.13
C HIS A 39 0.42 4.45 -18.42
N GLY A 40 -0.13 5.08 -17.38
CA GLY A 40 -1.09 6.15 -17.54
C GLY A 40 -0.48 7.49 -17.95
N ALA A 41 -1.29 8.30 -18.60
CA ALA A 41 -0.90 9.64 -19.04
C ALA A 41 -1.55 10.76 -18.21
N VAL A 42 -2.34 10.40 -17.20
CA VAL A 42 -3.00 11.39 -16.35
C VAL A 42 -1.94 12.16 -15.56
N PRO A 43 -2.00 13.51 -15.56
CA PRO A 43 -1.05 14.29 -14.80
C PRO A 43 -1.35 14.20 -13.30
N LEU A 44 -0.29 14.19 -12.51
CA LEU A 44 -0.38 14.27 -11.05
C LEU A 44 0.77 15.14 -10.55
N ARG A 45 0.66 15.58 -9.30
CA ARG A 45 1.70 16.38 -8.68
C ARG A 45 2.39 15.51 -7.63
N ASP A 46 3.72 15.39 -7.73
CA ASP A 46 4.49 14.62 -6.76
C ASP A 46 4.71 15.40 -5.46
N PHE A 47 5.35 14.77 -4.47
CA PHE A 47 5.58 15.41 -3.16
C PHE A 47 6.56 16.59 -3.22
N ALA A 48 7.35 16.70 -4.29
CA ALA A 48 8.22 17.84 -4.53
C ALA A 48 7.47 19.00 -5.23
N GLY A 49 6.19 18.82 -5.53
CA GLY A 49 5.37 19.80 -6.20
C GLY A 49 5.52 19.82 -7.72
N ARG A 50 6.21 18.83 -8.29
CA ARG A 50 6.41 18.76 -9.74
C ARG A 50 5.23 18.07 -10.41
N GLU A 51 4.81 18.58 -11.55
CA GLU A 51 3.78 17.93 -12.36
C GLU A 51 4.42 16.82 -13.17
N VAL A 52 3.90 15.60 -13.03
CA VAL A 52 4.40 14.40 -13.73
C VAL A 52 3.20 13.61 -14.23
N THR A 53 3.43 12.69 -15.17
CA THR A 53 2.41 11.73 -15.57
C THR A 53 2.43 10.52 -14.62
N GLU A 54 1.34 9.76 -14.60
CA GLU A 54 1.28 8.50 -13.85
C GLU A 54 2.45 7.59 -14.20
N LYS A 55 2.73 7.41 -15.50
CA LYS A 55 3.85 6.61 -15.99
C LYS A 55 5.19 7.14 -15.48
N GLY A 56 5.40 8.45 -15.60
CA GLY A 56 6.63 9.09 -15.13
C GLY A 56 6.84 8.94 -13.63
N TYR A 57 5.77 9.05 -12.87
CA TYR A 57 5.81 8.87 -11.42
C TYR A 57 6.19 7.43 -11.05
N ALA A 58 5.56 6.45 -11.69
CA ALA A 58 5.88 5.03 -11.47
C ALA A 58 7.35 4.74 -11.80
N GLN A 59 7.86 5.28 -12.90
CA GLN A 59 9.26 5.12 -13.29
C GLN A 59 10.22 5.75 -12.25
N ALA A 60 9.89 6.94 -11.78
CA ALA A 60 10.70 7.63 -10.77
C ALA A 60 10.77 6.84 -9.46
N LEU A 61 9.69 6.18 -9.09
CA LEU A 61 9.63 5.34 -7.89
C LEU A 61 10.11 3.91 -8.14
N ARG A 62 10.53 3.58 -9.36
CA ARG A 62 11.00 2.26 -9.75
C ARG A 62 9.95 1.16 -9.51
N VAL A 63 8.71 1.46 -9.86
CA VAL A 63 7.61 0.50 -9.80
C VAL A 63 7.57 -0.24 -11.13
N ASN A 64 7.96 -1.51 -11.13
CA ASN A 64 8.09 -2.33 -12.34
C ASN A 64 7.09 -3.48 -12.40
N ALA A 65 6.39 -3.76 -11.31
CA ALA A 65 5.43 -4.85 -11.21
C ALA A 65 4.15 -4.34 -10.55
N THR A 66 3.04 -4.98 -10.81
CA THR A 66 1.75 -4.61 -10.24
C THR A 66 1.03 -5.83 -9.66
N PRO A 67 0.24 -5.67 -8.61
CA PRO A 67 0.12 -4.42 -7.87
C PRO A 67 1.37 -4.11 -7.05
N THR A 68 1.66 -2.83 -6.83
CA THR A 68 2.65 -2.40 -5.86
C THR A 68 1.98 -1.38 -4.95
N PHE A 69 2.08 -1.59 -3.65
CA PHE A 69 1.56 -0.67 -2.64
C PHE A 69 2.73 0.10 -2.06
N VAL A 70 2.70 1.42 -2.19
CA VAL A 70 3.72 2.29 -1.63
C VAL A 70 3.05 3.20 -0.62
N PHE A 71 3.60 3.21 0.59
CA PHE A 71 3.12 4.06 1.69
C PHE A 71 4.11 5.20 1.89
N PHE A 72 3.57 6.40 2.07
CA PHE A 72 4.39 7.60 2.31
C PHE A 72 4.02 8.20 3.66
N ASP A 73 5.01 8.79 4.34
CA ASP A 73 4.75 9.57 5.55
C ASP A 73 4.22 10.96 5.17
N LEU A 74 3.96 11.79 6.18
CA LEU A 74 3.39 13.12 5.96
C LEU A 74 4.37 14.10 5.30
N GLU A 75 5.66 13.78 5.30
CA GLU A 75 6.69 14.57 4.63
C GLU A 75 6.93 14.11 3.20
N GLY A 76 6.25 13.06 2.76
CA GLY A 76 6.40 12.52 1.41
C GLY A 76 7.53 11.50 1.25
N ASN A 77 8.08 11.02 2.34
CA ASN A 77 9.11 9.98 2.31
C ASN A 77 8.47 8.59 2.26
N GLU A 78 9.07 7.68 1.52
CA GLU A 78 8.55 6.32 1.44
C GLU A 78 8.73 5.59 2.78
N ALA A 79 7.59 5.16 3.36
CA ALA A 79 7.57 4.47 4.64
C ALA A 79 7.65 2.95 4.47
N ALA A 80 6.95 2.42 3.49
CA ALA A 80 6.91 0.98 3.23
C ALA A 80 6.49 0.71 1.80
N ARG A 81 6.86 -0.47 1.29
CA ARG A 81 6.51 -0.89 -0.06
C ARG A 81 6.27 -2.40 -0.07
N VAL A 82 5.18 -2.80 -0.70
CA VAL A 82 4.87 -4.23 -0.92
C VAL A 82 4.62 -4.44 -2.40
N VAL A 83 5.34 -5.37 -3.00
CA VAL A 83 5.21 -5.74 -4.41
C VAL A 83 4.42 -7.04 -4.51
N GLY A 84 3.41 -7.04 -5.34
CA GLY A 84 2.52 -8.17 -5.54
C GLY A 84 1.26 -8.08 -4.68
N PRO A 85 0.31 -9.00 -4.90
CA PRO A 85 -0.91 -9.02 -4.12
C PRO A 85 -0.63 -9.45 -2.67
N VAL A 86 -1.37 -8.85 -1.75
CA VAL A 86 -1.33 -9.24 -0.35
C VAL A 86 -2.22 -10.47 -0.17
N LYS A 87 -1.83 -11.36 0.70
CA LYS A 87 -2.44 -12.67 0.89
C LYS A 87 -3.94 -12.60 1.19
N ASP A 88 -4.33 -11.78 2.15
CA ASP A 88 -5.72 -11.65 2.59
C ASP A 88 -5.98 -10.27 3.24
N ALA A 89 -7.25 -10.04 3.58
CA ALA A 89 -7.66 -8.78 4.19
C ALA A 89 -6.98 -8.53 5.54
N ALA A 90 -6.81 -9.58 6.34
CA ALA A 90 -6.17 -9.46 7.67
C ALA A 90 -4.73 -8.96 7.52
N GLU A 91 -3.98 -9.48 6.56
CA GLU A 91 -2.61 -9.03 6.31
C GLU A 91 -2.58 -7.60 5.79
N PHE A 92 -3.53 -7.22 4.93
CA PHE A 92 -3.59 -5.87 4.41
C PHE A 92 -3.93 -4.85 5.48
N LEU A 93 -4.83 -5.18 6.40
CA LEU A 93 -5.13 -4.34 7.57
C LEU A 93 -3.90 -4.21 8.48
N LEU A 94 -3.19 -5.29 8.68
CA LEU A 94 -1.99 -5.30 9.50
C LEU A 94 -0.87 -4.44 8.89
N LEU A 95 -0.73 -4.48 7.57
CA LEU A 95 0.22 -3.66 6.83
C LEU A 95 -0.08 -2.17 7.03
N GLY A 96 -1.35 -1.78 6.93
CA GLY A 96 -1.78 -0.41 7.19
C GLY A 96 -1.51 0.02 8.63
N GLU A 97 -1.74 -0.86 9.59
CA GLU A 97 -1.44 -0.60 11.00
C GLU A 97 0.07 -0.42 11.22
N PHE A 98 0.88 -1.24 10.58
CA PHE A 98 2.34 -1.15 10.64
C PHE A 98 2.84 0.24 10.24
N VAL A 99 2.25 0.81 9.20
CA VAL A 99 2.61 2.16 8.75
C VAL A 99 1.98 3.23 9.64
N SER A 100 0.67 3.15 9.88
CA SER A 100 -0.07 4.20 10.60
C SER A 100 0.34 4.33 12.06
N SER A 101 0.79 3.25 12.69
CA SER A 101 1.28 3.28 14.07
C SER A 101 2.72 3.79 14.19
N GLY A 102 3.44 3.90 13.08
CA GLY A 102 4.85 4.26 13.08
C GLY A 102 5.80 3.10 13.35
N ALA A 103 5.28 1.88 13.46
CA ALA A 103 6.11 0.70 13.73
C ALA A 103 7.18 0.46 12.66
N TYR A 104 6.93 0.89 11.42
CA TYR A 104 7.89 0.75 10.32
C TYR A 104 9.23 1.44 10.60
N ARG A 105 9.27 2.40 11.53
CA ARG A 105 10.49 3.14 11.88
C ARG A 105 11.46 2.33 12.72
N SER A 106 10.96 1.32 13.42
CA SER A 106 11.78 0.55 14.38
C SER A 106 11.83 -0.94 14.10
N THR A 107 10.98 -1.47 13.23
CA THR A 107 10.92 -2.91 12.96
C THR A 107 10.53 -3.17 11.51
N LYS A 108 10.72 -4.40 11.06
CA LYS A 108 10.31 -4.84 9.74
C LYS A 108 8.90 -5.43 9.79
N PHE A 109 8.20 -5.42 8.66
CA PHE A 109 6.83 -5.93 8.62
C PHE A 109 6.74 -7.39 9.07
N ALA A 110 7.68 -8.23 8.66
CA ALA A 110 7.68 -9.64 9.06
C ALA A 110 7.73 -9.81 10.58
N GLU A 111 8.56 -9.01 11.25
CA GLU A 111 8.68 -9.03 12.71
C GLU A 111 7.42 -8.49 13.38
N PHE A 112 6.87 -7.41 12.86
CA PHE A 112 5.63 -6.82 13.35
C PHE A 112 4.48 -7.83 13.25
N LYS A 113 4.37 -8.50 12.10
CA LYS A 113 3.36 -9.52 11.84
C LYS A 113 3.47 -10.66 12.83
N GLN A 114 4.69 -11.19 13.06
CA GLN A 114 4.91 -12.25 14.03
C GLN A 114 4.56 -11.82 15.45
N SER A 115 4.94 -10.61 15.83
CA SER A 115 4.62 -10.05 17.13
C SER A 115 3.11 -10.01 17.37
N ARG A 116 2.35 -9.61 16.36
CA ARG A 116 0.88 -9.55 16.44
C ARG A 116 0.28 -10.95 16.52
N LEU A 117 0.80 -11.92 15.77
CA LEU A 117 0.34 -13.30 15.82
C LEU A 117 0.62 -13.92 17.20
N ARG A 118 1.80 -13.70 17.77
CA ARG A 118 2.13 -14.17 19.13
C ARG A 118 1.26 -13.54 20.18
N LYS A 119 1.02 -12.24 20.09
CA LYS A 119 0.14 -11.51 21.00
C LYS A 119 -1.28 -12.06 20.94
N LYS A 120 -1.79 -12.36 19.73
CA LYS A 120 -3.11 -12.93 19.53
C LYS A 120 -3.22 -14.34 20.09
N GLN A 121 -2.16 -15.17 19.92
CA GLN A 121 -2.12 -16.54 20.42
C GLN A 121 -1.90 -16.62 21.94
N GLY A 122 -1.07 -15.75 22.47
CA GLY A 122 -0.74 -15.73 23.89
C GLY A 122 -1.58 -14.77 24.71
N GLY A 123 -2.40 -13.96 24.07
CA GLY A 123 -3.17 -12.89 24.69
C GLY A 123 -4.58 -13.28 25.05
N SER A 124 -4.81 -14.53 25.19
CA SER A 124 -6.08 -15.04 25.68
C SER A 124 -6.53 -14.36 26.95
#